data_3143ca0afd499fa38e6614dbde8909d1
#
_entry.id   3143ca0afd499fa38e6614dbde8909d1
#
_cell.length_a   1.000
_cell.length_b   1.000
_cell.length_c   1.000
_cell.angle_alpha   90.00
_cell.angle_beta   90.00
_cell.angle_gamma   90.00
#
_symmetry.space_group_name_H-M   'P 1'
#
loop_
_entity.id
_entity.type
_entity.pdbx_description
1 polymer ?
#
loop_
_entity_poly.entity_id
_entity_poly.type
_entity_poly.pdbx_seq_one_letter_code
_entity_poly.pdbx_strand_id
1 'polypeptide(L)'
;MNSVAAVIPVFRPDEFALLALLDTLSTAGIAVLVTDDASPCTADHALRAVADRGISVVRHPRNAGIARGLNEGLAFAREQGAAWLLTVDQDSALPVGYVEALLAASPAESGLWSDPAALRPGVIGAGVIGDASGDLSYPTHSEQGFSVTEEVFQTGSLWSVGALTEVGGFDERLGIDGVDSGACLALRKTGYSVIVAPDVRLAHTLGTQARSVRILGREVVSTGHSPERRESMVRNRLRLAPGEFAESPTHAFRTLRRLAMNTALAVTVEDDRWAKAKGSVRGLFPRGSR
;
A
#
# COMPACT_ATOMS: atom_id res chain seq x y z
N MET A 1 24.47 -1.14 8.27
CA MET A 1 23.23 -0.53 8.80
C MET A 1 22.21 -0.52 7.67
N ASN A 2 21.04 -1.09 7.87
CA ASN A 2 19.95 -1.06 6.87
C ASN A 2 19.38 0.36 6.82
N SER A 3 19.91 1.22 5.93
CA SER A 3 19.43 2.60 5.79
C SER A 3 18.01 2.60 5.20
N VAL A 4 17.14 3.44 5.76
CA VAL A 4 15.73 3.57 5.37
C VAL A 4 15.48 5.00 4.90
N ALA A 5 14.76 5.14 3.78
CA ALA A 5 14.12 6.38 3.37
C ALA A 5 12.61 6.17 3.34
N ALA A 6 11.84 7.24 3.47
CA ALA A 6 10.38 7.16 3.46
C ALA A 6 9.78 8.01 2.34
N VAL A 7 8.63 7.57 1.82
CA VAL A 7 7.77 8.36 0.94
C VAL A 7 6.36 8.42 1.50
N ILE A 8 5.79 9.63 1.47
CA ILE A 8 4.41 9.89 1.89
C ILE A 8 3.67 10.51 0.70
N PRO A 9 2.91 9.71 -0.07
CA PRO A 9 2.01 10.24 -1.08
C PRO A 9 0.85 10.97 -0.39
N VAL A 10 0.56 12.19 -0.85
CA VAL A 10 -0.51 13.01 -0.26
C VAL A 10 -1.50 13.49 -1.32
N PHE A 11 -2.76 13.58 -0.92
CA PHE A 11 -3.82 14.25 -1.66
C PHE A 11 -4.81 14.86 -0.67
N ARG A 12 -4.94 16.19 -0.66
CA ARG A 12 -5.75 16.93 0.34
C ARG A 12 -5.37 16.54 1.78
N PRO A 13 -4.10 16.64 2.15
CA PRO A 13 -3.65 16.18 3.46
C PRO A 13 -4.32 16.98 4.60
N ASP A 14 -4.60 16.29 5.70
CA ASP A 14 -4.77 16.92 6.98
C ASP A 14 -3.40 17.36 7.48
N GLU A 15 -3.23 18.66 7.71
CA GLU A 15 -1.94 19.23 8.09
C GLU A 15 -1.44 18.66 9.41
N PHE A 16 -2.32 18.55 10.40
CA PHE A 16 -1.92 18.10 11.73
C PHE A 16 -1.44 16.63 11.71
N ALA A 17 -2.20 15.75 11.06
CA ALA A 17 -1.84 14.34 10.93
C ALA A 17 -0.52 14.16 10.15
N LEU A 18 -0.37 14.89 9.03
CA LEU A 18 0.85 14.83 8.21
C LEU A 18 2.07 15.31 9.00
N LEU A 19 1.98 16.42 9.71
CA LEU A 19 3.10 16.96 10.48
C LEU A 19 3.48 16.05 11.66
N ALA A 20 2.53 15.43 12.34
CA ALA A 20 2.79 14.45 13.41
C ALA A 20 3.53 13.21 12.88
N LEU A 21 3.13 12.72 11.69
CA LEU A 21 3.83 11.60 11.03
C LEU A 21 5.28 11.98 10.67
N LEU A 22 5.48 13.19 10.13
CA LEU A 22 6.80 13.70 9.76
C LEU A 22 7.70 13.86 11.00
N ASP A 23 7.17 14.36 12.12
CA ASP A 23 7.91 14.49 13.38
C ASP A 23 8.36 13.11 13.90
N THR A 24 7.52 12.07 13.77
CA THR A 24 7.87 10.69 14.12
C THR A 24 9.02 10.16 13.27
N LEU A 25 8.95 10.34 11.94
CA LEU A 25 9.98 9.88 11.01
C LEU A 25 11.30 10.64 11.17
N SER A 26 11.23 11.96 11.41
CA SER A 26 12.41 12.81 11.67
C SER A 26 13.11 12.39 12.96
N THR A 27 12.35 12.08 14.01
CA THR A 27 12.91 11.60 15.29
C THR A 27 13.64 10.26 15.11
N ALA A 28 13.17 9.42 14.20
CA ALA A 28 13.83 8.16 13.82
C ALA A 28 15.03 8.37 12.87
N GLY A 29 15.35 9.61 12.47
CA GLY A 29 16.46 9.92 11.56
C GLY A 29 16.22 9.44 10.12
N ILE A 30 14.97 9.26 9.71
CA ILE A 30 14.58 8.76 8.38
C ILE A 30 14.42 9.94 7.43
N ALA A 31 15.14 9.90 6.29
CA ALA A 31 14.95 10.85 5.21
C ALA A 31 13.59 10.68 4.56
N VAL A 32 12.83 11.77 4.37
CA VAL A 32 11.45 11.72 3.90
C VAL A 32 11.28 12.52 2.61
N LEU A 33 10.51 11.95 1.67
CA LEU A 33 9.95 12.64 0.51
C LEU A 33 8.43 12.68 0.66
N VAL A 34 7.83 13.87 0.48
CA VAL A 34 6.38 14.03 0.33
C VAL A 34 6.05 14.23 -1.15
N THR A 35 5.12 13.44 -1.69
CA THR A 35 4.67 13.56 -3.09
C THR A 35 3.20 13.96 -3.14
N ASP A 36 2.91 15.18 -3.60
CA ASP A 36 1.55 15.71 -3.70
C ASP A 36 0.93 15.44 -5.06
N ASP A 37 -0.13 14.64 -5.07
CA ASP A 37 -0.83 14.23 -6.29
C ASP A 37 -1.87 15.26 -6.75
N ALA A 38 -1.41 16.50 -6.96
CA ALA A 38 -2.20 17.66 -7.40
C ALA A 38 -3.35 18.03 -6.45
N SER A 39 -3.04 18.17 -5.16
CA SER A 39 -3.98 18.74 -4.20
C SER A 39 -4.41 20.15 -4.60
N PRO A 40 -5.65 20.57 -4.31
CA PRO A 40 -6.11 21.93 -4.55
C PRO A 40 -5.33 22.94 -3.68
N CYS A 41 -5.40 24.22 -4.02
CA CYS A 41 -4.68 25.29 -3.31
C CYS A 41 -4.99 25.37 -1.81
N THR A 42 -6.07 24.77 -1.35
CA THR A 42 -6.37 24.64 0.07
C THR A 42 -5.32 23.82 0.84
N ALA A 43 -4.55 22.99 0.16
CA ALA A 43 -3.45 22.23 0.75
C ALA A 43 -2.11 22.99 0.77
N ASP A 44 -2.03 24.18 0.18
CA ASP A 44 -0.77 24.93 0.04
C ASP A 44 -0.15 25.31 1.40
N HIS A 45 -0.97 25.49 2.43
CA HIS A 45 -0.49 25.77 3.80
C HIS A 45 0.23 24.55 4.37
N ALA A 46 -0.39 23.38 4.32
CA ALA A 46 0.19 22.14 4.79
C ALA A 46 1.50 21.80 4.05
N LEU A 47 1.51 21.92 2.71
CA LEU A 47 2.70 21.65 1.91
C LEU A 47 3.85 22.63 2.18
N ARG A 48 3.54 23.91 2.44
CA ARG A 48 4.55 24.89 2.90
C ARG A 48 5.09 24.53 4.27
N ALA A 49 4.24 24.16 5.21
CA ALA A 49 4.67 23.75 6.55
C ALA A 49 5.59 22.51 6.52
N VAL A 50 5.41 21.60 5.55
CA VAL A 50 6.33 20.49 5.26
C VAL A 50 7.68 21.01 4.76
N ALA A 51 7.67 21.88 3.75
CA ALA A 51 8.89 22.43 3.15
C ALA A 51 9.70 23.29 4.16
N ASP A 52 9.03 24.04 5.03
CA ASP A 52 9.64 24.85 6.09
C ASP A 52 10.40 23.98 7.13
N ARG A 53 10.07 22.68 7.24
CA ARG A 53 10.83 21.70 8.03
C ARG A 53 12.05 21.13 7.29
N GLY A 54 12.35 21.62 6.09
CA GLY A 54 13.45 21.12 5.25
C GLY A 54 13.15 19.77 4.58
N ILE A 55 11.89 19.34 4.56
CA ILE A 55 11.47 18.08 3.92
C ILE A 55 11.19 18.35 2.44
N SER A 56 11.71 17.47 1.58
CA SER A 56 11.49 17.57 0.14
C SER A 56 10.03 17.32 -0.24
N VAL A 57 9.46 18.21 -1.06
CA VAL A 57 8.10 18.09 -1.58
C VAL A 57 8.15 18.09 -3.11
N VAL A 58 7.59 17.04 -3.73
CA VAL A 58 7.33 16.99 -5.17
C VAL A 58 5.85 17.15 -5.40
N ARG A 59 5.46 18.14 -6.19
CA ARG A 59 4.05 18.41 -6.50
C ARG A 59 3.75 18.11 -7.96
N HIS A 60 2.78 17.24 -8.21
CA HIS A 60 2.33 16.92 -9.56
C HIS A 60 1.42 18.02 -10.12
N PRO A 61 1.52 18.33 -11.42
CA PRO A 61 0.64 19.32 -12.06
C PRO A 61 -0.79 18.79 -12.28
N ARG A 62 -0.99 17.48 -12.20
CA ARG A 62 -2.27 16.79 -12.31
C ARG A 62 -2.24 15.50 -11.52
N ASN A 63 -3.41 14.99 -11.11
CA ASN A 63 -3.50 13.71 -10.43
C ASN A 63 -2.98 12.60 -11.36
N ALA A 64 -1.95 11.90 -10.91
CA ALA A 64 -1.26 10.84 -11.64
C ALA A 64 -1.43 9.47 -10.95
N GLY A 65 -1.99 9.47 -9.75
CA GLY A 65 -2.18 8.29 -8.92
C GLY A 65 -0.99 7.99 -8.01
N ILE A 66 -1.25 7.21 -6.96
CA ILE A 66 -0.30 6.92 -5.89
C ILE A 66 0.98 6.23 -6.40
N ALA A 67 0.86 5.36 -7.42
CA ALA A 67 1.99 4.59 -7.95
C ALA A 67 3.13 5.49 -8.43
N ARG A 68 2.81 6.64 -9.03
CA ARG A 68 3.81 7.61 -9.46
C ARG A 68 4.56 8.21 -8.27
N GLY A 69 3.85 8.67 -7.25
CA GLY A 69 4.47 9.19 -6.04
C GLY A 69 5.36 8.16 -5.34
N LEU A 70 4.94 6.90 -5.33
CA LEU A 70 5.74 5.80 -4.79
C LEU A 70 7.02 5.55 -5.61
N ASN A 71 6.97 5.67 -6.93
CA ASN A 71 8.15 5.56 -7.79
C ASN A 71 9.12 6.73 -7.61
N GLU A 72 8.62 7.94 -7.38
CA GLU A 72 9.45 9.09 -7.00
C GLU A 72 10.12 8.84 -5.64
N GLY A 73 9.40 8.22 -4.69
CA GLY A 73 9.95 7.73 -3.43
C GLY A 73 11.06 6.69 -3.64
N LEU A 74 10.89 5.76 -4.58
CA LEU A 74 11.91 4.77 -4.93
C LEU A 74 13.17 5.45 -5.51
N ALA A 75 13.00 6.44 -6.38
CA ALA A 75 14.11 7.23 -6.92
C ALA A 75 14.84 7.98 -5.80
N PHE A 76 14.10 8.66 -4.93
CA PHE A 76 14.64 9.34 -3.76
C PHE A 76 15.40 8.39 -2.84
N ALA A 77 14.86 7.23 -2.50
CA ALA A 77 15.53 6.24 -1.67
C ALA A 77 16.87 5.77 -2.27
N ARG A 78 16.93 5.61 -3.60
CA ARG A 78 18.17 5.28 -4.32
C ARG A 78 19.19 6.40 -4.22
N GLU A 79 18.78 7.67 -4.37
CA GLU A 79 19.63 8.85 -4.23
C GLU A 79 20.20 8.98 -2.81
N GLN A 80 19.40 8.63 -1.79
CA GLN A 80 19.83 8.57 -0.40
C GLN A 80 20.72 7.35 -0.08
N GLY A 81 20.93 6.42 -1.01
CA GLY A 81 21.63 5.17 -0.76
C GLY A 81 20.91 4.27 0.23
N ALA A 82 19.60 4.40 0.36
CA ALA A 82 18.80 3.59 1.26
C ALA A 82 18.64 2.15 0.74
N ALA A 83 18.72 1.18 1.65
CA ALA A 83 18.44 -0.22 1.35
C ALA A 83 16.93 -0.51 1.30
N TRP A 84 16.16 0.26 2.08
CA TRP A 84 14.73 0.09 2.24
C TRP A 84 13.96 1.40 1.99
N LEU A 85 12.83 1.28 1.33
CA LEU A 85 11.84 2.35 1.18
C LEU A 85 10.64 2.04 2.07
N LEU A 86 10.39 2.88 3.06
CA LEU A 86 9.16 2.89 3.83
C LEU A 86 8.09 3.67 3.06
N THR A 87 6.98 3.04 2.77
CA THR A 87 5.80 3.72 2.19
C THR A 87 4.73 3.90 3.26
N VAL A 88 4.21 5.11 3.41
CA VAL A 88 3.23 5.44 4.46
C VAL A 88 2.16 6.36 3.91
N ASP A 89 0.89 6.07 4.19
CA ASP A 89 -0.21 6.98 3.88
C ASP A 89 -0.21 8.18 4.81
N GLN A 90 -0.68 9.32 4.32
CA GLN A 90 -0.68 10.61 5.01
C GLN A 90 -1.45 10.64 6.34
N ASP A 91 -2.32 9.68 6.56
CA ASP A 91 -3.21 9.54 7.73
C ASP A 91 -2.86 8.33 8.61
N SER A 92 -1.68 7.74 8.41
CA SER A 92 -1.18 6.65 9.23
C SER A 92 -0.44 7.17 10.48
N ALA A 93 -0.56 6.45 11.59
CA ALA A 93 0.20 6.72 12.82
C ALA A 93 1.18 5.58 13.08
N LEU A 94 2.47 5.91 13.02
CA LEU A 94 3.55 4.95 13.28
C LEU A 94 3.89 4.91 14.77
N PRO A 95 3.84 3.74 15.44
CA PRO A 95 4.36 3.59 16.79
C PRO A 95 5.88 3.85 16.85
N VAL A 96 6.35 4.25 18.01
CA VAL A 96 7.81 4.33 18.28
C VAL A 96 8.45 2.96 18.09
N GLY A 97 9.59 2.89 17.38
CA GLY A 97 10.27 1.63 17.10
C GLY A 97 9.63 0.79 15.99
N TYR A 98 8.67 1.37 15.23
CA TYR A 98 7.93 0.66 14.19
C TYR A 98 8.86 0.10 13.09
N VAL A 99 9.77 0.93 12.59
CA VAL A 99 10.70 0.56 11.52
C VAL A 99 11.68 -0.51 11.97
N GLU A 100 12.21 -0.36 13.17
CA GLU A 100 13.12 -1.33 13.80
C GLU A 100 12.42 -2.70 13.97
N ALA A 101 11.14 -2.68 14.39
CA ALA A 101 10.36 -3.91 14.55
C ALA A 101 10.11 -4.62 13.20
N LEU A 102 9.87 -3.86 12.12
CA LEU A 102 9.77 -4.44 10.78
C LEU A 102 11.11 -5.01 10.31
N LEU A 103 12.21 -4.29 10.51
CA LEU A 103 13.55 -4.75 10.13
C LEU A 103 13.95 -6.02 10.88
N ALA A 104 13.59 -6.14 12.15
CA ALA A 104 13.84 -7.34 12.95
C ALA A 104 13.14 -8.60 12.42
N ALA A 105 12.05 -8.44 11.66
CA ALA A 105 11.38 -9.54 10.96
C ALA A 105 12.05 -9.92 9.64
N SER A 106 13.14 -9.24 9.25
CA SER A 106 13.87 -9.53 8.02
C SER A 106 14.84 -10.70 8.21
N PRO A 107 14.94 -11.65 7.26
CA PRO A 107 16.00 -12.65 7.22
C PRO A 107 17.42 -12.05 7.25
N ALA A 108 17.55 -10.78 6.85
CA ALA A 108 18.83 -10.05 6.87
C ALA A 108 19.49 -10.01 8.24
N GLU A 109 18.71 -9.82 9.28
CA GLU A 109 19.20 -9.75 10.66
C GLU A 109 19.62 -11.13 11.20
N SER A 110 19.14 -12.22 10.59
CA SER A 110 19.46 -13.60 11.00
C SER A 110 20.81 -14.12 10.46
N GLY A 111 21.56 -13.33 9.67
CA GLY A 111 22.85 -13.74 9.10
C GLY A 111 22.75 -14.75 7.95
N LEU A 112 21.54 -15.08 7.48
CA LEU A 112 21.30 -16.09 6.45
C LEU A 112 21.54 -15.60 5.01
N TRP A 113 21.97 -14.35 4.80
CA TRP A 113 22.18 -13.75 3.48
C TRP A 113 23.21 -14.45 2.59
N SER A 114 24.10 -15.24 3.18
CA SER A 114 25.10 -15.99 2.42
C SER A 114 24.61 -17.32 1.86
N ASP A 115 23.41 -17.75 2.24
CA ASP A 115 22.79 -18.98 1.71
C ASP A 115 21.94 -18.62 0.47
N PRO A 116 22.29 -19.15 -0.74
CA PRO A 116 21.50 -18.93 -1.95
C PRO A 116 20.06 -19.47 -1.85
N ALA A 117 19.78 -20.35 -0.89
CA ALA A 117 18.46 -20.90 -0.63
C ALA A 117 17.66 -20.06 0.40
N ALA A 118 18.28 -19.03 0.98
CA ALA A 118 17.60 -18.17 1.95
C ALA A 118 16.49 -17.32 1.28
N LEU A 119 15.44 -17.05 2.05
CA LEU A 119 14.40 -16.12 1.64
C LEU A 119 14.99 -14.75 1.27
N ARG A 120 14.61 -14.26 0.10
CA ARG A 120 14.98 -12.93 -0.41
C ARG A 120 13.87 -11.93 -0.13
N PRO A 121 13.95 -11.10 0.92
CA PRO A 121 12.86 -10.19 1.25
C PRO A 121 12.72 -9.09 0.18
N GLY A 122 11.58 -9.06 -0.48
CA GLY A 122 11.19 -8.00 -1.40
C GLY A 122 10.43 -6.88 -0.69
N VAL A 123 9.60 -7.27 0.29
CA VAL A 123 8.82 -6.35 1.12
C VAL A 123 8.54 -6.98 2.48
N ILE A 124 8.46 -6.14 3.52
CA ILE A 124 8.08 -6.51 4.89
C ILE A 124 6.93 -5.61 5.31
N GLY A 125 5.77 -6.20 5.58
CA GLY A 125 4.58 -5.50 6.05
C GLY A 125 4.27 -5.77 7.52
N ALA A 126 3.48 -4.88 8.15
CA ALA A 126 2.94 -5.10 9.48
C ALA A 126 1.96 -6.28 9.50
N GLY A 127 1.94 -7.05 10.59
CA GLY A 127 1.05 -8.20 10.76
C GLY A 127 -0.42 -7.82 10.90
N VAL A 128 -0.67 -6.66 11.50
CA VAL A 128 -2.01 -6.12 11.71
C VAL A 128 -2.07 -4.66 11.28
N ILE A 129 -3.06 -4.33 10.47
CA ILE A 129 -3.40 -2.94 10.12
C ILE A 129 -4.84 -2.69 10.54
N GLY A 130 -5.08 -1.65 11.32
CA GLY A 130 -6.44 -1.37 11.77
C GLY A 130 -6.56 -0.18 12.69
N ASP A 131 -7.81 0.12 12.99
CA ASP A 131 -8.23 1.18 13.91
C ASP A 131 -9.38 0.69 14.81
N ALA A 132 -10.10 1.63 15.42
CA ALA A 132 -11.28 1.31 16.25
C ALA A 132 -12.43 0.61 15.48
N SER A 133 -12.42 0.64 14.14
CA SER A 133 -13.45 0.01 13.29
C SER A 133 -13.16 -1.46 12.99
N GLY A 134 -11.94 -1.92 13.19
CA GLY A 134 -11.52 -3.31 13.01
C GLY A 134 -10.09 -3.48 12.54
N ASP A 135 -9.64 -4.72 12.60
CA ASP A 135 -8.32 -5.15 12.22
C ASP A 135 -8.34 -5.93 10.92
N LEU A 136 -7.36 -5.67 10.08
CA LEU A 136 -7.01 -6.48 8.91
C LEU A 136 -5.71 -7.21 9.16
N SER A 137 -5.69 -8.48 8.81
CA SER A 137 -4.49 -9.32 8.80
C SER A 137 -4.43 -10.11 7.50
N TYR A 138 -3.25 -10.64 7.21
CA TYR A 138 -3.02 -11.41 6.00
C TYR A 138 -3.11 -12.91 6.29
N PRO A 139 -3.59 -13.72 5.33
CA PRO A 139 -3.33 -15.16 5.36
C PRO A 139 -1.82 -15.38 5.19
N THR A 140 -1.21 -16.02 6.16
CA THR A 140 0.24 -16.32 6.16
C THR A 140 0.48 -17.81 6.20
N HIS A 141 1.66 -18.22 5.73
CA HIS A 141 2.23 -19.53 5.97
C HIS A 141 3.66 -19.36 6.47
N SER A 142 4.20 -20.39 7.13
CA SER A 142 5.59 -20.35 7.59
C SER A 142 6.53 -20.87 6.52
N GLU A 143 7.55 -20.11 6.19
CA GLU A 143 8.64 -20.52 5.30
C GLU A 143 9.97 -20.13 5.94
N GLN A 144 10.86 -21.09 6.14
CA GLN A 144 12.16 -20.91 6.81
C GLN A 144 12.08 -20.16 8.17
N GLY A 145 10.97 -20.30 8.90
CA GLY A 145 10.75 -19.63 10.19
C GLY A 145 10.15 -18.22 10.08
N PHE A 146 9.92 -17.71 8.87
CA PHE A 146 9.30 -16.42 8.64
C PHE A 146 7.83 -16.56 8.24
N SER A 147 7.02 -15.54 8.56
CA SER A 147 5.63 -15.46 8.12
C SER A 147 5.58 -14.84 6.72
N VAL A 148 5.18 -15.63 5.73
CA VAL A 148 5.12 -15.22 4.32
C VAL A 148 3.66 -15.14 3.86
N THR A 149 3.37 -14.20 2.97
CA THR A 149 2.04 -13.99 2.38
C THR A 149 2.15 -13.67 0.89
N GLU A 150 1.03 -13.59 0.20
CA GLU A 150 1.02 -13.21 -1.21
C GLU A 150 1.00 -11.69 -1.43
N GLU A 151 0.46 -10.92 -0.50
CA GLU A 151 0.39 -9.45 -0.62
C GLU A 151 0.40 -8.78 0.75
N VAL A 152 0.91 -7.55 0.82
CA VAL A 152 0.79 -6.63 1.95
C VAL A 152 0.29 -5.29 1.43
N PHE A 153 -0.32 -4.46 2.30
CA PHE A 153 -0.66 -3.08 1.96
C PHE A 153 0.61 -2.25 1.79
N GLN A 154 0.53 -1.25 0.91
CA GLN A 154 1.67 -0.36 0.72
C GLN A 154 1.94 0.48 1.98
N THR A 155 0.88 0.93 2.68
CA THR A 155 1.07 1.76 3.87
C THR A 155 1.71 0.99 5.01
N GLY A 156 2.75 1.57 5.60
CA GLY A 156 3.53 0.97 6.69
C GLY A 156 4.41 -0.20 6.27
N SER A 157 4.71 -0.38 5.00
CA SER A 157 5.58 -1.47 4.52
C SER A 157 6.96 -0.99 4.12
N LEU A 158 7.97 -1.81 4.43
CA LEU A 158 9.36 -1.64 4.00
C LEU A 158 9.61 -2.43 2.72
N TRP A 159 9.91 -1.74 1.65
CA TRP A 159 10.21 -2.32 0.33
C TRP A 159 11.71 -2.32 0.11
N SER A 160 12.27 -3.45 -0.30
CA SER A 160 13.68 -3.52 -0.72
C SER A 160 13.88 -2.65 -1.95
N VAL A 161 14.74 -1.63 -1.85
CA VAL A 161 15.03 -0.71 -2.96
C VAL A 161 15.63 -1.46 -4.14
N GLY A 162 16.52 -2.43 -3.87
CA GLY A 162 17.12 -3.28 -4.91
C GLY A 162 16.07 -4.13 -5.61
N ALA A 163 15.22 -4.84 -4.85
CA ALA A 163 14.18 -5.69 -5.39
C ALA A 163 13.13 -4.91 -6.21
N LEU A 164 12.63 -3.78 -5.67
CA LEU A 164 11.72 -2.91 -6.41
C LEU A 164 12.34 -2.37 -7.71
N THR A 165 13.62 -2.01 -7.67
CA THR A 165 14.33 -1.54 -8.87
C THR A 165 14.42 -2.64 -9.93
N GLU A 166 14.73 -3.88 -9.52
CA GLU A 166 14.81 -5.03 -10.40
C GLU A 166 13.48 -5.33 -11.12
N VAL A 167 12.35 -5.17 -10.41
CA VAL A 167 11.01 -5.41 -10.99
C VAL A 167 10.42 -4.20 -11.71
N GLY A 168 11.13 -3.07 -11.77
CA GLY A 168 10.70 -1.86 -12.46
C GLY A 168 9.81 -0.92 -11.66
N GLY A 169 9.77 -1.06 -10.32
CA GLY A 169 8.99 -0.20 -9.42
C GLY A 169 7.51 -0.58 -9.35
N PHE A 170 6.69 0.40 -8.99
CA PHE A 170 5.23 0.27 -8.92
C PHE A 170 4.59 0.52 -10.29
N ASP A 171 3.63 -0.29 -10.69
CA ASP A 171 2.95 -0.15 -12.00
C ASP A 171 2.02 1.07 -12.03
N GLU A 172 2.46 2.17 -12.64
CA GLU A 172 1.69 3.42 -12.74
C GLU A 172 0.36 3.28 -13.50
N ARG A 173 0.20 2.23 -14.32
CA ARG A 173 -1.06 1.95 -15.02
C ARG A 173 -2.18 1.54 -14.08
N LEU A 174 -1.87 1.13 -12.85
CA LEU A 174 -2.84 0.80 -11.81
C LEU A 174 -3.42 2.05 -11.14
N GLY A 175 -2.69 3.16 -11.13
CA GLY A 175 -3.12 4.43 -10.54
C GLY A 175 -3.20 4.37 -9.03
N ILE A 176 -4.34 3.95 -8.46
CA ILE A 176 -4.56 3.97 -7.00
C ILE A 176 -4.85 2.59 -6.40
N ASP A 177 -5.62 1.74 -7.06
CA ASP A 177 -6.04 0.46 -6.48
C ASP A 177 -5.21 -0.70 -7.01
N GLY A 178 -4.71 -1.58 -6.12
CA GLY A 178 -3.94 -2.77 -6.45
C GLY A 178 -2.49 -2.49 -6.83
N VAL A 179 -1.97 -1.30 -6.52
CA VAL A 179 -0.57 -0.93 -6.73
C VAL A 179 0.35 -1.80 -5.88
N ASP A 180 -0.02 -2.00 -4.62
CA ASP A 180 0.61 -2.92 -3.67
C ASP A 180 0.54 -4.38 -4.13
N SER A 181 -0.64 -4.87 -4.50
CA SER A 181 -0.81 -6.23 -5.04
C SER A 181 0.03 -6.46 -6.30
N GLY A 182 0.10 -5.45 -7.19
CA GLY A 182 0.92 -5.51 -8.40
C GLY A 182 2.42 -5.59 -8.11
N ALA A 183 2.91 -4.79 -7.17
CA ALA A 183 4.30 -4.82 -6.74
C ALA A 183 4.64 -6.15 -6.05
N CYS A 184 3.81 -6.63 -5.13
CA CYS A 184 3.98 -7.94 -4.49
C CYS A 184 4.00 -9.08 -5.52
N LEU A 185 3.10 -9.06 -6.52
CA LEU A 185 3.08 -10.04 -7.61
C LEU A 185 4.37 -9.99 -8.43
N ALA A 186 4.86 -8.80 -8.78
CA ALA A 186 6.11 -8.64 -9.54
C ALA A 186 7.31 -9.18 -8.75
N LEU A 187 7.39 -8.88 -7.45
CA LEU A 187 8.43 -9.39 -6.56
C LEU A 187 8.41 -10.92 -6.48
N ARG A 188 7.24 -11.53 -6.26
CA ARG A 188 7.12 -13.00 -6.19
C ARG A 188 7.54 -13.69 -7.48
N LYS A 189 7.18 -13.13 -8.64
CA LYS A 189 7.57 -13.64 -9.95
C LYS A 189 9.09 -13.65 -10.19
N THR A 190 9.83 -12.81 -9.49
CA THR A 190 11.29 -12.73 -9.54
C THR A 190 11.97 -13.43 -8.36
N GLY A 191 11.22 -14.23 -7.60
CA GLY A 191 11.73 -15.05 -6.49
C GLY A 191 11.98 -14.27 -5.20
N TYR A 192 11.39 -13.07 -5.05
CA TYR A 192 11.38 -12.36 -3.78
C TYR A 192 10.19 -12.77 -2.92
N SER A 193 10.38 -12.76 -1.62
CA SER A 193 9.35 -13.08 -0.64
C SER A 193 8.64 -11.83 -0.14
N VAL A 194 7.34 -11.95 0.11
CA VAL A 194 6.51 -10.96 0.79
C VAL A 194 6.38 -11.41 2.24
N ILE A 195 7.04 -10.70 3.15
CA ILE A 195 7.14 -11.06 4.56
C ILE A 195 6.18 -10.22 5.39
N VAL A 196 5.67 -10.81 6.45
CA VAL A 196 4.84 -10.14 7.45
C VAL A 196 5.55 -10.22 8.79
N ALA A 197 5.62 -9.10 9.51
CA ALA A 197 6.02 -9.02 10.90
C ALA A 197 4.80 -9.23 11.81
N PRO A 198 4.53 -10.44 12.34
CA PRO A 198 3.22 -10.79 12.93
C PRO A 198 2.85 -9.92 14.13
N ASP A 199 3.87 -9.52 14.90
CA ASP A 199 3.71 -8.77 16.15
C ASP A 199 3.69 -7.25 15.93
N VAL A 200 3.89 -6.79 14.68
CA VAL A 200 3.90 -5.37 14.36
C VAL A 200 2.49 -4.92 13.94
N ARG A 201 2.04 -3.84 14.58
CA ARG A 201 0.73 -3.24 14.33
C ARG A 201 0.87 -1.82 13.80
N LEU A 202 0.15 -1.52 12.72
CA LEU A 202 -0.02 -0.17 12.19
C LEU A 202 -1.42 0.35 12.51
N ALA A 203 -1.49 1.51 13.17
CA ALA A 203 -2.75 2.25 13.30
C ALA A 203 -3.04 3.00 12.00
N HIS A 204 -4.08 2.60 11.28
CA HIS A 204 -4.49 3.20 10.02
C HIS A 204 -6.00 3.07 9.83
N THR A 205 -6.64 4.16 9.41
CA THR A 205 -8.09 4.20 9.20
C THR A 205 -8.46 3.57 7.86
N LEU A 206 -9.24 2.49 7.93
CA LEU A 206 -9.65 1.72 6.76
C LEU A 206 -10.84 2.36 6.01
N GLY A 207 -10.65 3.59 5.53
CA GLY A 207 -11.63 4.31 4.73
C GLY A 207 -12.57 5.22 5.55
N THR A 208 -12.81 6.42 5.04
CA THR A 208 -13.56 7.50 5.73
C THR A 208 -15.09 7.31 5.75
N GLN A 209 -15.63 6.31 5.02
CA GLN A 209 -17.07 6.06 4.91
C GLN A 209 -17.44 4.58 5.14
N ALA A 210 -16.64 3.88 5.93
CA ALA A 210 -16.93 2.51 6.28
C ALA A 210 -18.28 2.43 7.03
N ARG A 211 -19.24 1.69 6.50
CA ARG A 211 -20.52 1.38 7.16
C ARG A 211 -20.57 -0.08 7.49
N SER A 212 -20.83 -0.39 8.75
CA SER A 212 -21.10 -1.75 9.15
C SER A 212 -22.56 -2.11 8.83
N VAL A 213 -22.77 -3.20 8.11
CA VAL A 213 -24.08 -3.71 7.73
C VAL A 213 -24.20 -5.16 8.17
N ARG A 214 -25.31 -5.51 8.80
CA ARG A 214 -25.58 -6.88 9.24
C ARG A 214 -26.29 -7.66 8.15
N ILE A 215 -25.61 -8.66 7.56
CA ILE A 215 -26.17 -9.54 6.52
C ILE A 215 -26.13 -10.99 7.06
N LEU A 216 -27.30 -11.65 7.11
CA LEU A 216 -27.44 -13.03 7.62
C LEU A 216 -26.78 -13.22 9.01
N GLY A 217 -26.95 -12.24 9.90
CA GLY A 217 -26.40 -12.29 11.26
C GLY A 217 -24.90 -11.99 11.39
N ARG A 218 -24.19 -11.75 10.27
CA ARG A 218 -22.77 -11.38 10.23
C ARG A 218 -22.62 -9.90 9.94
N GLU A 219 -21.73 -9.26 10.67
CA GLU A 219 -21.35 -7.87 10.42
C GLU A 219 -20.39 -7.82 9.22
N VAL A 220 -20.72 -7.01 8.23
CA VAL A 220 -19.92 -6.83 7.02
C VAL A 220 -19.69 -5.33 6.84
N VAL A 221 -18.42 -4.95 6.70
CA VAL A 221 -18.02 -3.55 6.50
C VAL A 221 -18.05 -3.22 5.03
N SER A 222 -18.83 -2.21 4.68
CA SER A 222 -18.85 -1.61 3.34
C SER A 222 -17.97 -0.36 3.33
N THR A 223 -17.08 -0.24 2.35
CA THR A 223 -16.04 0.80 2.29
C THR A 223 -16.48 2.12 1.65
N GLY A 224 -17.70 2.19 1.11
CA GLY A 224 -18.26 3.44 0.57
C GLY A 224 -17.53 4.08 -0.61
N HIS A 225 -16.74 3.32 -1.38
CA HIS A 225 -15.94 3.85 -2.49
C HIS A 225 -16.77 4.48 -3.60
N SER A 226 -16.24 5.54 -4.26
CA SER A 226 -16.88 6.20 -5.38
C SER A 226 -17.05 5.28 -6.61
N PRO A 227 -17.98 5.59 -7.54
CA PRO A 227 -18.15 4.82 -8.77
C PRO A 227 -16.86 4.71 -9.62
N GLU A 228 -16.06 5.78 -9.67
CA GLU A 228 -14.79 5.83 -10.41
C GLU A 228 -13.75 4.90 -9.75
N ARG A 229 -13.70 4.90 -8.42
CA ARG A 229 -12.82 3.99 -7.69
C ARG A 229 -13.25 2.53 -7.86
N ARG A 230 -14.57 2.24 -7.88
CA ARG A 230 -15.09 0.91 -8.20
C ARG A 230 -14.66 0.43 -9.59
N GLU A 231 -14.71 1.33 -10.61
CA GLU A 231 -14.19 1.03 -11.96
C GLU A 231 -12.71 0.63 -11.91
N SER A 232 -11.89 1.41 -11.19
CA SER A 232 -10.45 1.13 -11.04
C SER A 232 -10.20 -0.19 -10.33
N MET A 233 -10.89 -0.47 -9.23
CA MET A 233 -10.76 -1.72 -8.47
C MET A 233 -11.03 -2.95 -9.35
N VAL A 234 -12.13 -2.94 -10.10
CA VAL A 234 -12.50 -4.06 -10.99
C VAL A 234 -11.47 -4.21 -12.10
N ARG A 235 -11.16 -3.13 -12.81
CA ARG A 235 -10.19 -3.13 -13.92
C ARG A 235 -8.82 -3.65 -13.48
N ASN A 236 -8.31 -3.12 -12.38
CA ASN A 236 -6.97 -3.43 -11.92
C ASN A 236 -6.87 -4.86 -11.39
N ARG A 237 -7.88 -5.33 -10.65
CA ARG A 237 -7.92 -6.73 -10.19
C ARG A 237 -7.98 -7.71 -11.36
N LEU A 238 -8.74 -7.43 -12.41
CA LEU A 238 -8.78 -8.25 -13.62
C LEU A 238 -7.45 -8.20 -14.39
N ARG A 239 -6.75 -7.06 -14.39
CA ARG A 239 -5.41 -6.94 -14.99
C ARG A 239 -4.38 -7.82 -14.26
N LEU A 240 -4.43 -7.88 -12.94
CA LEU A 240 -3.51 -8.69 -12.13
C LEU A 240 -3.85 -10.18 -12.14
N ALA A 241 -5.13 -10.53 -12.30
CA ALA A 241 -5.62 -11.90 -12.16
C ALA A 241 -4.84 -12.96 -12.96
N PRO A 242 -4.47 -12.77 -14.26
CA PRO A 242 -3.70 -13.79 -14.98
C PRO A 242 -2.35 -14.10 -14.33
N GLY A 243 -1.64 -13.08 -13.86
CA GLY A 243 -0.38 -13.25 -13.14
C GLY A 243 -0.58 -13.91 -11.77
N GLU A 244 -1.61 -13.50 -11.04
CA GLU A 244 -1.96 -14.11 -9.76
C GLU A 244 -2.34 -15.58 -9.89
N PHE A 245 -3.09 -15.96 -10.93
CA PHE A 245 -3.41 -17.38 -11.21
C PHE A 245 -2.17 -18.21 -11.54
N ALA A 246 -1.20 -17.64 -12.22
CA ALA A 246 0.05 -18.34 -12.53
C ALA A 246 0.91 -18.59 -11.28
N GLU A 247 0.92 -17.65 -10.32
CA GLU A 247 1.73 -17.71 -9.10
C GLU A 247 1.02 -18.44 -7.96
N SER A 248 -0.24 -18.08 -7.68
CA SER A 248 -1.05 -18.61 -6.58
C SER A 248 -2.53 -18.64 -6.95
N PRO A 249 -3.02 -19.73 -7.56
CA PRO A 249 -4.43 -19.87 -7.94
C PRO A 249 -5.40 -19.66 -6.77
N THR A 250 -5.01 -20.13 -5.58
CA THR A 250 -5.82 -19.99 -4.36
C THR A 250 -5.98 -18.53 -3.94
N HIS A 251 -4.89 -17.75 -4.03
CA HIS A 251 -4.91 -16.31 -3.76
C HIS A 251 -5.75 -15.58 -4.80
N ALA A 252 -5.53 -15.85 -6.10
CA ALA A 252 -6.29 -15.27 -7.20
C ALA A 252 -7.80 -15.49 -7.02
N PHE A 253 -8.22 -16.71 -6.70
CA PHE A 253 -9.62 -17.02 -6.45
C PHE A 253 -10.17 -16.28 -5.23
N ARG A 254 -9.42 -16.19 -4.13
CA ARG A 254 -9.79 -15.48 -2.90
C ARG A 254 -10.01 -13.99 -3.17
N THR A 255 -9.10 -13.35 -3.90
CA THR A 255 -9.17 -11.92 -4.21
C THR A 255 -10.31 -11.60 -5.18
N LEU A 256 -10.53 -12.41 -6.20
CA LEU A 256 -11.69 -12.25 -7.11
C LEU A 256 -13.02 -12.47 -6.38
N ARG A 257 -13.10 -13.46 -5.49
CA ARG A 257 -14.28 -13.65 -4.64
C ARG A 257 -14.54 -12.45 -3.75
N ARG A 258 -13.49 -11.88 -3.12
CA ARG A 258 -13.59 -10.65 -2.32
C ARG A 258 -14.10 -9.48 -3.16
N LEU A 259 -13.56 -9.29 -4.36
CA LEU A 259 -14.03 -8.27 -5.30
C LEU A 259 -15.51 -8.44 -5.63
N ALA A 260 -15.95 -9.65 -5.97
CA ALA A 260 -17.34 -9.95 -6.28
C ALA A 260 -18.27 -9.66 -5.09
N MET A 261 -17.88 -10.09 -3.88
CA MET A 261 -18.64 -9.82 -2.64
C MET A 261 -18.74 -8.32 -2.36
N ASN A 262 -17.62 -7.58 -2.43
CA ASN A 262 -17.60 -6.14 -2.21
C ASN A 262 -18.42 -5.39 -3.27
N THR A 263 -18.43 -5.88 -4.52
CA THR A 263 -19.27 -5.30 -5.58
C THR A 263 -20.75 -5.57 -5.30
N ALA A 264 -21.11 -6.79 -4.90
CA ALA A 264 -22.48 -7.12 -4.55
C ALA A 264 -22.98 -6.26 -3.37
N LEU A 265 -22.16 -6.05 -2.33
CA LEU A 265 -22.47 -5.15 -1.22
C LEU A 265 -22.69 -3.72 -1.67
N ALA A 266 -21.78 -3.18 -2.49
CA ALA A 266 -21.88 -1.81 -2.97
C ALA A 266 -23.18 -1.55 -3.77
N VAL A 267 -23.62 -2.50 -4.58
CA VAL A 267 -24.83 -2.36 -5.40
C VAL A 267 -26.14 -2.70 -4.66
N THR A 268 -26.06 -3.29 -3.46
CA THR A 268 -27.25 -3.66 -2.68
C THR A 268 -27.49 -2.74 -1.50
N VAL A 269 -26.42 -2.25 -0.85
CA VAL A 269 -26.51 -1.64 0.50
C VAL A 269 -26.04 -0.19 0.51
N GLU A 270 -25.13 0.20 -0.41
CA GLU A 270 -24.57 1.54 -0.41
C GLU A 270 -25.48 2.56 -1.12
N ASP A 271 -25.28 3.84 -0.79
CA ASP A 271 -25.88 4.94 -1.54
C ASP A 271 -25.29 4.95 -2.97
N ASP A 272 -25.98 5.57 -3.92
CA ASP A 272 -25.57 5.66 -5.35
C ASP A 272 -25.32 4.29 -6.03
N ARG A 273 -26.00 3.25 -5.55
CA ARG A 273 -25.81 1.85 -5.99
C ARG A 273 -25.78 1.67 -7.52
N TRP A 274 -26.63 2.41 -8.26
CA TRP A 274 -26.66 2.33 -9.73
C TRP A 274 -25.42 2.94 -10.39
N ALA A 275 -24.90 4.05 -9.85
CA ALA A 275 -23.65 4.64 -10.34
C ALA A 275 -22.47 3.72 -10.05
N LYS A 276 -22.45 3.09 -8.89
CA LYS A 276 -21.42 2.09 -8.49
C LYS A 276 -21.50 0.81 -9.32
N ALA A 277 -22.71 0.34 -9.62
CA ALA A 277 -22.91 -0.78 -10.55
C ALA A 277 -22.36 -0.45 -11.95
N LYS A 278 -22.69 0.74 -12.49
CA LYS A 278 -22.13 1.20 -13.76
C LYS A 278 -20.60 1.31 -13.72
N GLY A 279 -20.02 1.84 -12.64
CA GLY A 279 -18.58 1.89 -12.44
C GLY A 279 -17.96 0.50 -12.49
N SER A 280 -18.50 -0.45 -11.73
CA SER A 280 -18.03 -1.83 -11.71
C SER A 280 -18.11 -2.50 -13.09
N VAL A 281 -19.21 -2.31 -13.82
CA VAL A 281 -19.36 -2.84 -15.19
C VAL A 281 -18.35 -2.20 -16.15
N ARG A 282 -18.12 -0.88 -16.07
CA ARG A 282 -17.09 -0.22 -16.88
C ARG A 282 -15.68 -0.80 -16.64
N GLY A 283 -15.39 -1.20 -15.39
CA GLY A 283 -14.12 -1.82 -15.06
C GLY A 283 -13.89 -3.19 -15.73
N LEU A 284 -14.95 -3.88 -16.19
CA LEU A 284 -14.84 -5.12 -16.96
C LEU A 284 -14.31 -4.91 -18.38
N PHE A 285 -14.50 -3.69 -18.93
CA PHE A 285 -14.12 -3.35 -20.28
C PHE A 285 -12.91 -2.40 -20.23
N PRO A 286 -11.72 -2.82 -20.68
CA PRO A 286 -10.55 -1.94 -20.71
C PRO A 286 -10.86 -0.76 -21.64
N ARG A 287 -10.73 0.47 -21.12
CA ARG A 287 -10.66 1.63 -22.00
C ARG A 287 -9.38 1.49 -22.81
N GLY A 288 -9.50 1.46 -24.13
CA GLY A 288 -8.34 1.54 -24.99
C GLY A 288 -7.48 2.72 -24.55
N SER A 289 -6.16 2.52 -24.46
CA SER A 289 -5.17 3.56 -24.15
C SER A 289 -5.39 4.74 -25.09
N ARG A 290 -5.90 5.85 -24.57
CA ARG A 290 -5.82 7.14 -25.25
C ARG A 290 -4.50 7.79 -24.93
#